data_7e9cd7291234bf186e212a96d2112eb2
#
_entry.id   7e9cd7291234bf186e212a96d2112eb2
#
_cell.length_a   1.000
_cell.length_b   1.000
_cell.length_c   1.000
_cell.angle_alpha   90.00
_cell.angle_beta   90.00
_cell.angle_gamma   90.00
#
_symmetry.space_group_name_H-M   'P 1'
#
loop_
_entity.id
_entity.type
_entity.pdbx_description
1 polymer ?
#
loop_
_entity_poly.entity_id
_entity_poly.type
_entity_poly.pdbx_seq_one_letter_code
_entity_poly.pdbx_strand_id
1 'polypeptide(L)'
;NGHGYFVKGRVLVGTANPKMLEGYVEEDDMIIMGDREEDHLQAISQNVSCIIVGLNIVVSEKVIKLAHEKNIVIIRSPYDTFNIARLINQSIPVSFVMKRDNMVTFNTEDFTDDIQDVMIKNRHRAFPVINPHGKCIGTISRRNFLDMHKKKVVLVDHNEVDQAVDNIEKAEILEIIDHHKLGTLQ
;
A
#
# COMPACT_ATOMS: atom_id res chain seq x y z
N ASN A 1 -21.90 1.72 -17.38
CA ASN A 1 -21.86 2.59 -16.21
C ASN A 1 -21.77 1.71 -14.97
N GLY A 2 -20.68 1.68 -14.27
CA GLY A 2 -20.47 0.91 -13.04
C GLY A 2 -19.60 1.70 -12.08
N HIS A 3 -19.54 1.25 -10.86
CA HIS A 3 -18.62 1.83 -9.87
C HIS A 3 -17.17 1.55 -10.27
N GLY A 4 -16.27 2.47 -9.99
CA GLY A 4 -14.85 2.32 -10.33
C GLY A 4 -14.14 1.19 -9.56
N TYR A 5 -14.69 0.78 -8.40
CA TYR A 5 -14.20 -0.32 -7.57
C TYR A 5 -15.25 -0.76 -6.55
N PHE A 6 -15.10 -1.99 -6.08
CA PHE A 6 -15.95 -2.58 -5.04
C PHE A 6 -15.17 -2.63 -3.73
N VAL A 7 -15.76 -2.15 -2.64
CA VAL A 7 -15.11 -2.04 -1.32
C VAL A 7 -15.80 -2.86 -0.23
N LYS A 8 -16.95 -3.45 -0.55
CA LYS A 8 -17.76 -4.23 0.36
C LYS A 8 -18.19 -5.53 -0.31
N GLY A 9 -18.77 -6.41 0.50
CA GLY A 9 -19.28 -7.69 0.05
C GLY A 9 -18.19 -8.76 -0.12
N ARG A 10 -18.64 -9.98 -0.29
CA ARG A 10 -17.82 -11.17 -0.51
C ARG A 10 -17.75 -11.49 -2.00
N VAL A 11 -16.80 -12.30 -2.41
CA VAL A 11 -16.78 -12.89 -3.75
C VAL A 11 -17.30 -14.32 -3.66
N LEU A 12 -18.39 -14.59 -4.34
CA LEU A 12 -19.09 -15.87 -4.31
C LEU A 12 -19.07 -16.53 -5.70
N VAL A 13 -19.16 -17.85 -5.73
CA VAL A 13 -19.35 -18.63 -6.95
C VAL A 13 -20.76 -19.25 -6.89
N GLY A 14 -21.64 -18.77 -7.74
CA GLY A 14 -23.04 -19.19 -7.81
C GLY A 14 -23.22 -20.47 -8.63
N THR A 15 -22.80 -21.60 -8.09
CA THR A 15 -23.00 -22.94 -8.71
C THR A 15 -24.18 -23.70 -8.15
N ALA A 16 -24.73 -23.24 -7.03
CA ALA A 16 -25.86 -23.88 -6.37
C ALA A 16 -27.21 -23.47 -6.99
N ASN A 17 -28.24 -24.24 -6.66
CA ASN A 17 -29.63 -23.92 -7.05
C ASN A 17 -30.03 -22.55 -6.44
N PRO A 18 -30.82 -21.70 -7.15
CA PRO A 18 -31.27 -20.40 -6.65
C PRO A 18 -31.84 -20.43 -5.23
N LYS A 19 -32.63 -21.46 -4.89
CA LYS A 19 -33.21 -21.63 -3.56
C LYS A 19 -32.16 -21.86 -2.46
N MET A 20 -31.01 -22.45 -2.80
CA MET A 20 -29.91 -22.67 -1.85
C MET A 20 -29.06 -21.42 -1.68
N LEU A 21 -29.05 -20.54 -2.66
CA LEU A 21 -28.40 -19.23 -2.58
C LEU A 21 -29.24 -18.22 -1.78
N GLU A 22 -30.53 -18.47 -1.62
CA GLU A 22 -31.41 -17.66 -0.81
C GLU A 22 -31.00 -17.72 0.66
N GLY A 23 -30.68 -16.55 1.24
CA GLY A 23 -30.14 -16.45 2.59
C GLY A 23 -28.62 -16.68 2.74
N TYR A 24 -27.92 -17.11 1.66
CA TYR A 24 -26.47 -17.18 1.66
C TYR A 24 -25.80 -15.96 0.99
N VAL A 25 -26.42 -15.45 -0.07
CA VAL A 25 -26.01 -14.23 -0.76
C VAL A 25 -26.52 -13.03 0.03
N GLU A 26 -25.65 -12.09 0.29
CA GLU A 26 -25.97 -10.87 1.02
C GLU A 26 -25.87 -9.64 0.11
N GLU A 27 -26.44 -8.54 0.57
CA GLU A 27 -26.31 -7.25 -0.08
C GLU A 27 -24.82 -6.88 -0.29
N ASP A 28 -24.52 -6.22 -1.39
CA ASP A 28 -23.14 -5.84 -1.80
C ASP A 28 -22.22 -7.01 -2.23
N ASP A 29 -22.63 -8.28 -2.14
CA ASP A 29 -21.80 -9.39 -2.61
C ASP A 29 -21.52 -9.29 -4.12
N MET A 30 -20.38 -9.80 -4.55
CA MET A 30 -20.01 -10.04 -5.95
C MET A 30 -20.16 -11.52 -6.26
N ILE A 31 -20.90 -11.86 -7.31
CA ILE A 31 -21.17 -13.28 -7.60
C ILE A 31 -20.76 -13.65 -9.02
N ILE A 32 -20.00 -14.74 -9.15
CA ILE A 32 -19.63 -15.33 -10.44
C ILE A 32 -20.66 -16.39 -10.78
N MET A 33 -21.28 -16.28 -11.94
CA MET A 33 -22.41 -17.12 -12.35
C MET A 33 -22.22 -17.67 -13.77
N GLY A 34 -22.97 -18.71 -14.08
CA GLY A 34 -23.10 -19.28 -15.42
C GLY A 34 -24.17 -18.58 -16.27
N ASP A 35 -24.87 -19.37 -17.10
CA ASP A 35 -25.78 -18.91 -18.14
C ASP A 35 -27.28 -18.91 -17.73
N ARG A 36 -27.61 -19.37 -16.54
CA ARG A 36 -29.01 -19.50 -16.11
C ARG A 36 -29.57 -18.12 -15.73
N GLU A 37 -30.57 -17.67 -16.51
CA GLU A 37 -31.23 -16.37 -16.27
C GLU A 37 -31.91 -16.30 -14.90
N GLU A 38 -32.46 -17.40 -14.40
CA GLU A 38 -33.10 -17.46 -13.08
C GLU A 38 -32.11 -17.14 -11.95
N ASP A 39 -30.87 -17.62 -12.05
CA ASP A 39 -29.83 -17.33 -11.08
C ASP A 39 -29.46 -15.84 -11.09
N HIS A 40 -29.36 -15.23 -12.28
CA HIS A 40 -29.10 -13.81 -12.43
C HIS A 40 -30.21 -12.96 -11.79
N LEU A 41 -31.49 -13.32 -12.07
CA LEU A 41 -32.62 -12.60 -11.49
C LEU A 41 -32.68 -12.74 -9.97
N GLN A 42 -32.37 -13.91 -9.45
CA GLN A 42 -32.28 -14.15 -8.00
C GLN A 42 -31.17 -13.28 -7.35
N ALA A 43 -29.97 -13.25 -7.92
CA ALA A 43 -28.88 -12.41 -7.42
C ALA A 43 -29.26 -10.92 -7.42
N ILE A 44 -29.92 -10.45 -8.48
CA ILE A 44 -30.44 -9.07 -8.57
C ILE A 44 -31.50 -8.79 -7.48
N SER A 45 -32.35 -9.77 -7.15
CA SER A 45 -33.37 -9.60 -6.10
C SER A 45 -32.75 -9.40 -4.72
N GLN A 46 -31.53 -9.95 -4.48
CA GLN A 46 -30.77 -9.86 -3.24
C GLN A 46 -29.86 -8.63 -3.17
N ASN A 47 -29.93 -7.72 -4.14
CA ASN A 47 -29.15 -6.48 -4.21
C ASN A 47 -27.63 -6.70 -4.17
N VAL A 48 -27.13 -7.70 -4.89
CA VAL A 48 -25.68 -7.88 -5.08
C VAL A 48 -25.06 -6.65 -5.74
N SER A 49 -23.78 -6.40 -5.50
CA SER A 49 -23.09 -5.28 -6.14
C SER A 49 -22.70 -5.58 -7.58
N CYS A 50 -22.36 -6.84 -7.87
CA CYS A 50 -21.86 -7.24 -9.18
C CYS A 50 -22.20 -8.70 -9.51
N ILE A 51 -22.56 -8.93 -10.77
CA ILE A 51 -22.67 -10.25 -11.37
C ILE A 51 -21.59 -10.39 -12.44
N ILE A 52 -20.78 -11.43 -12.36
CA ILE A 52 -19.76 -11.73 -13.37
C ILE A 52 -20.16 -13.01 -14.09
N VAL A 53 -20.33 -12.91 -15.40
CA VAL A 53 -20.69 -14.04 -16.26
C VAL A 53 -19.49 -14.43 -17.12
N GLY A 54 -19.07 -15.68 -16.98
CA GLY A 54 -17.89 -16.22 -17.68
C GLY A 54 -18.16 -16.64 -19.12
N LEU A 55 -17.12 -17.11 -19.82
CA LEU A 55 -17.17 -17.75 -21.14
C LEU A 55 -17.88 -16.93 -22.23
N ASN A 56 -17.86 -15.59 -22.10
CA ASN A 56 -18.56 -14.68 -23.00
C ASN A 56 -20.07 -14.95 -23.14
N ILE A 57 -20.69 -15.62 -22.19
CA ILE A 57 -22.14 -15.90 -22.19
C ILE A 57 -22.91 -14.59 -22.36
N VAL A 58 -23.93 -14.63 -23.21
CA VAL A 58 -24.76 -13.46 -23.44
C VAL A 58 -25.84 -13.40 -22.36
N VAL A 59 -25.85 -12.29 -21.64
CA VAL A 59 -26.89 -12.01 -20.63
C VAL A 59 -28.14 -11.45 -21.30
N SER A 60 -29.32 -11.88 -20.89
CA SER A 60 -30.58 -11.42 -21.50
C SER A 60 -30.84 -9.94 -21.25
N GLU A 61 -31.52 -9.29 -22.19
CA GLU A 61 -31.88 -7.87 -22.08
C GLU A 61 -32.72 -7.57 -20.82
N LYS A 62 -33.57 -8.52 -20.43
CA LYS A 62 -34.36 -8.44 -19.20
C LYS A 62 -33.48 -8.30 -17.96
N VAL A 63 -32.47 -9.15 -17.86
CA VAL A 63 -31.50 -9.11 -16.73
C VAL A 63 -30.69 -7.81 -16.75
N ILE A 64 -30.20 -7.39 -17.92
CA ILE A 64 -29.45 -6.15 -18.07
C ILE A 64 -30.30 -4.94 -17.64
N LYS A 65 -31.56 -4.88 -18.08
CA LYS A 65 -32.46 -3.77 -17.72
C LYS A 65 -32.71 -3.70 -16.21
N LEU A 66 -33.00 -4.85 -15.59
CA LEU A 66 -33.28 -4.92 -14.15
C LEU A 66 -32.03 -4.60 -13.31
N ALA A 67 -30.85 -5.07 -13.73
CA ALA A 67 -29.60 -4.73 -13.09
C ALA A 67 -29.30 -3.23 -13.17
N HIS A 68 -29.59 -2.60 -14.31
CA HIS A 68 -29.42 -1.15 -14.47
C HIS A 68 -30.35 -0.37 -13.54
N GLU A 69 -31.62 -0.76 -13.40
CA GLU A 69 -32.60 -0.15 -12.50
C GLU A 69 -32.13 -0.20 -11.03
N LYS A 70 -31.43 -1.26 -10.64
CA LYS A 70 -30.92 -1.47 -9.29
C LYS A 70 -29.44 -1.05 -9.09
N ASN A 71 -28.80 -0.41 -10.09
CA ASN A 71 -27.39 -0.04 -10.07
C ASN A 71 -26.42 -1.22 -9.86
N ILE A 72 -26.79 -2.42 -10.29
CA ILE A 72 -25.97 -3.62 -10.21
C ILE A 72 -25.07 -3.70 -11.45
N VAL A 73 -23.78 -3.95 -11.25
CA VAL A 73 -22.83 -4.08 -12.35
C VAL A 73 -22.87 -5.49 -12.91
N ILE A 74 -22.96 -5.61 -14.25
CA ILE A 74 -22.79 -6.89 -14.95
C ILE A 74 -21.48 -6.85 -15.73
N ILE A 75 -20.57 -7.80 -15.46
CA ILE A 75 -19.31 -7.99 -16.15
C ILE A 75 -19.39 -9.29 -16.96
N ARG A 76 -19.15 -9.21 -18.26
CA ARG A 76 -18.98 -10.37 -19.12
C ARG A 76 -17.50 -10.63 -19.34
N SER A 77 -17.05 -11.84 -19.07
CA SER A 77 -15.65 -12.24 -19.15
C SER A 77 -15.43 -13.40 -20.13
N PRO A 78 -14.36 -13.45 -20.91
CA PRO A 78 -14.03 -14.61 -21.72
C PRO A 78 -13.52 -15.81 -20.93
N TYR A 79 -13.16 -15.60 -19.66
CA TYR A 79 -12.57 -16.62 -18.81
C TYR A 79 -13.62 -17.51 -18.14
N ASP A 80 -13.19 -18.70 -17.74
CA ASP A 80 -13.95 -19.59 -16.86
C ASP A 80 -14.00 -19.09 -15.41
N THR A 81 -14.84 -19.71 -14.60
CA THR A 81 -15.09 -19.37 -13.19
C THR A 81 -13.79 -19.34 -12.35
N PHE A 82 -12.90 -20.32 -12.54
CA PHE A 82 -11.66 -20.40 -11.78
C PHE A 82 -10.72 -19.23 -12.10
N ASN A 83 -10.55 -18.95 -13.38
CA ASN A 83 -9.72 -17.84 -13.82
C ASN A 83 -10.30 -16.49 -13.41
N ILE A 84 -11.62 -16.32 -13.46
CA ILE A 84 -12.30 -15.11 -12.98
C ILE A 84 -12.02 -14.92 -11.49
N ALA A 85 -12.23 -15.94 -10.66
CA ALA A 85 -12.00 -15.86 -9.21
C ALA A 85 -10.54 -15.51 -8.88
N ARG A 86 -9.59 -16.11 -9.61
CA ARG A 86 -8.17 -15.80 -9.47
C ARG A 86 -7.85 -14.35 -9.85
N LEU A 87 -8.39 -13.85 -10.96
CA LEU A 87 -8.18 -12.50 -11.42
C LEU A 87 -8.77 -11.45 -10.47
N ILE A 88 -9.91 -11.72 -9.86
CA ILE A 88 -10.50 -10.86 -8.83
C ILE A 88 -9.53 -10.69 -7.66
N ASN A 89 -8.97 -11.80 -7.14
CA ASN A 89 -7.99 -11.73 -6.06
C ASN A 89 -6.72 -10.96 -6.44
N GLN A 90 -6.30 -11.03 -7.70
CA GLN A 90 -5.15 -10.27 -8.22
C GLN A 90 -5.46 -8.79 -8.50
N SER A 91 -6.73 -8.43 -8.61
CA SER A 91 -7.16 -7.06 -8.92
C SER A 91 -7.29 -6.14 -7.71
N ILE A 92 -7.00 -6.65 -6.49
CA ILE A 92 -7.08 -5.85 -5.27
C ILE A 92 -6.01 -4.75 -5.34
N PRO A 93 -6.39 -3.48 -5.38
CA PRO A 93 -5.42 -2.39 -5.48
C PRO A 93 -4.65 -2.22 -4.16
N VAL A 94 -3.40 -1.78 -4.25
CA VAL A 94 -2.56 -1.51 -3.07
C VAL A 94 -3.24 -0.56 -2.09
N SER A 95 -4.03 0.38 -2.59
CA SER A 95 -4.80 1.31 -1.78
C SER A 95 -5.78 0.65 -0.81
N PHE A 96 -6.18 -0.60 -1.06
CA PHE A 96 -7.09 -1.35 -0.19
C PHE A 96 -6.37 -1.97 1.02
N VAL A 97 -5.11 -2.36 0.84
CA VAL A 97 -4.30 -3.04 1.87
C VAL A 97 -3.24 -2.13 2.50
N MET A 98 -3.00 -0.96 1.93
CA MET A 98 -1.99 -0.05 2.46
C MET A 98 -2.42 0.54 3.81
N LYS A 99 -1.46 0.73 4.70
CA LYS A 99 -1.66 1.51 5.92
C LYS A 99 -1.75 3.00 5.56
N ARG A 100 -2.74 3.69 6.06
CA ARG A 100 -2.98 5.14 5.83
C ARG A 100 -2.76 5.97 7.09
N ASP A 101 -3.14 5.42 8.24
CA ASP A 101 -3.15 6.13 9.50
C ASP A 101 -1.90 5.83 10.32
N ASN A 102 -1.46 6.80 11.10
CA ASN A 102 -0.32 6.68 12.00
C ASN A 102 0.96 6.20 11.28
N MET A 103 1.19 6.66 10.06
CA MET A 103 2.45 6.41 9.37
C MET A 103 3.55 7.26 9.98
N VAL A 104 4.63 6.61 10.39
CA VAL A 104 5.86 7.31 10.76
C VAL A 104 6.63 7.60 9.48
N THR A 105 6.83 8.88 9.19
CA THR A 105 7.59 9.37 8.04
C THR A 105 8.72 10.27 8.51
N PHE A 106 9.75 10.41 7.71
CA PHE A 106 10.87 11.33 7.95
C PHE A 106 10.96 12.36 6.83
N ASN A 107 11.55 13.50 7.14
CA ASN A 107 11.85 14.55 6.16
C ASN A 107 13.28 14.45 5.66
N THR A 108 13.57 15.04 4.52
CA THR A 108 14.93 15.09 3.97
C THR A 108 15.94 15.82 4.86
N GLU A 109 15.44 16.72 5.69
CA GLU A 109 16.23 17.58 6.56
C GLU A 109 16.37 17.03 7.99
N ASP A 110 15.72 15.90 8.31
CA ASP A 110 15.82 15.28 9.63
C ASP A 110 17.22 14.72 9.87
N PHE A 111 17.73 14.89 11.07
CA PHE A 111 19.05 14.37 11.44
C PHE A 111 19.00 12.86 11.70
N THR A 112 20.08 12.18 11.32
CA THR A 112 20.17 10.72 11.42
C THR A 112 20.04 10.19 12.85
N ASP A 113 20.52 10.92 13.84
CA ASP A 113 20.44 10.53 15.25
C ASP A 113 18.98 10.53 15.73
N ASP A 114 18.21 11.57 15.41
CA ASP A 114 16.81 11.68 15.77
C ASP A 114 15.96 10.58 15.12
N ILE A 115 16.27 10.27 13.86
CA ILE A 115 15.63 9.19 13.11
C ILE A 115 15.89 7.83 13.76
N GLN A 116 17.10 7.55 14.22
CA GLN A 116 17.45 6.28 14.85
C GLN A 116 16.61 6.03 16.10
N ASP A 117 16.44 7.04 16.95
CA ASP A 117 15.63 6.94 18.16
C ASP A 117 14.18 6.62 17.86
N VAL A 118 13.60 7.24 16.84
CA VAL A 118 12.25 6.97 16.39
C VAL A 118 12.12 5.55 15.81
N MET A 119 13.11 5.10 15.05
CA MET A 119 13.14 3.75 14.48
C MET A 119 13.25 2.65 15.55
N ILE A 120 13.98 2.89 16.64
CA ILE A 120 14.12 1.95 17.76
C ILE A 120 12.72 1.71 18.41
N LYS A 121 11.96 2.78 18.60
CA LYS A 121 10.64 2.75 19.22
C LYS A 121 9.55 2.15 18.32
N ASN A 122 9.77 2.11 17.01
CA ASN A 122 8.80 1.64 16.03
C ASN A 122 9.27 0.34 15.36
N ARG A 123 8.38 -0.67 15.27
CA ARG A 123 8.69 -1.99 14.70
C ARG A 123 8.62 -2.04 13.16
N HIS A 124 8.53 -0.91 12.48
CA HIS A 124 8.51 -0.89 11.01
C HIS A 124 9.86 -1.25 10.42
N ARG A 125 9.85 -1.94 9.28
CA ARG A 125 11.07 -2.32 8.55
C ARG A 125 11.62 -1.17 7.72
N ALA A 126 10.74 -0.33 7.18
CA ALA A 126 11.08 0.82 6.36
C ALA A 126 10.13 1.98 6.67
N PHE A 127 10.63 3.18 6.50
CA PHE A 127 9.92 4.43 6.76
C PHE A 127 10.00 5.31 5.51
N PRO A 128 8.87 5.86 5.04
CA PRO A 128 8.87 6.80 3.92
C PRO A 128 9.64 8.08 4.27
N VAL A 129 10.38 8.60 3.30
CA VAL A 129 11.02 9.92 3.38
C VAL A 129 10.28 10.87 2.47
N ILE A 130 9.83 11.99 3.02
CA ILE A 130 9.07 13.01 2.32
C ILE A 130 9.89 14.29 2.17
N ASN A 131 9.68 14.99 1.07
CA ASN A 131 10.27 16.31 0.86
C ASN A 131 9.38 17.42 1.46
N PRO A 132 9.82 18.70 1.49
CA PRO A 132 9.02 19.83 1.99
C PRO A 132 7.67 20.03 1.27
N HIS A 133 7.49 19.45 0.09
CA HIS A 133 6.25 19.50 -0.66
C HIS A 133 5.31 18.32 -0.33
N GLY A 134 5.64 17.49 0.68
CA GLY A 134 4.85 16.33 1.09
C GLY A 134 4.92 15.13 0.14
N LYS A 135 5.82 15.15 -0.85
CA LYS A 135 6.01 14.04 -1.79
C LYS A 135 6.97 13.02 -1.22
N CYS A 136 6.58 11.73 -1.22
CA CYS A 136 7.48 10.64 -0.90
C CYS A 136 8.56 10.52 -1.99
N ILE A 137 9.82 10.63 -1.59
CA ILE A 137 10.98 10.58 -2.49
C ILE A 137 11.86 9.36 -2.28
N GLY A 138 11.61 8.59 -1.23
CA GLY A 138 12.34 7.37 -0.95
C GLY A 138 11.88 6.72 0.34
N THR A 139 12.62 5.71 0.76
CA THR A 139 12.43 5.04 2.05
C THR A 139 13.76 4.86 2.75
N ILE A 140 13.74 4.90 4.07
CA ILE A 140 14.89 4.61 4.92
C ILE A 140 14.59 3.45 5.86
N SER A 141 15.56 2.62 6.13
CA SER A 141 15.51 1.47 7.02
C SER A 141 16.70 1.44 7.96
N ARG A 142 16.66 0.64 9.02
CA ARG A 142 17.80 0.46 9.93
C ARG A 142 19.06 0.00 9.23
N ARG A 143 18.93 -0.77 8.13
CA ARG A 143 20.08 -1.25 7.36
C ARG A 143 20.88 -0.11 6.74
N ASN A 144 20.23 0.98 6.36
CA ASN A 144 20.93 2.13 5.76
C ASN A 144 21.92 2.80 6.73
N PHE A 145 21.75 2.62 8.04
CA PHE A 145 22.68 3.13 9.04
C PHE A 145 23.92 2.24 9.24
N LEU A 146 23.83 0.95 8.87
CA LEU A 146 24.98 0.04 8.98
C LEU A 146 26.09 0.38 7.97
N ASP A 147 25.70 0.94 6.83
CA ASP A 147 26.60 1.32 5.74
C ASP A 147 26.96 2.83 5.78
N MET A 148 26.57 3.52 6.86
CA MET A 148 26.79 4.95 6.98
C MET A 148 28.25 5.23 7.36
N HIS A 149 28.97 5.87 6.45
CA HIS A 149 30.31 6.32 6.73
C HIS A 149 30.27 7.70 7.40
N LYS A 150 31.12 7.86 8.44
CA LYS A 150 31.33 9.18 9.04
C LYS A 150 31.85 10.14 7.99
N LYS A 151 31.44 11.41 8.07
CA LYS A 151 32.05 12.47 7.24
C LYS A 151 33.51 12.62 7.56
N LYS A 152 34.36 12.62 6.55
CA LYS A 152 35.81 12.81 6.68
C LYS A 152 36.11 14.29 6.72
N VAL A 153 36.85 14.73 7.70
CA VAL A 153 37.20 16.14 7.89
C VAL A 153 38.70 16.29 8.11
N VAL A 154 39.24 17.42 7.68
CA VAL A 154 40.57 17.90 8.01
C VAL A 154 40.40 19.15 8.86
N LEU A 155 40.98 19.17 10.04
CA LEU A 155 40.97 20.36 10.90
C LEU A 155 42.15 21.24 10.55
N VAL A 156 41.86 22.53 10.32
CA VAL A 156 42.88 23.52 10.01
C VAL A 156 42.83 24.62 11.06
N ASP A 157 43.93 24.86 11.73
CA ASP A 157 44.05 25.88 12.78
C ASP A 157 43.18 25.63 14.02
N HIS A 158 42.81 24.34 14.24
CA HIS A 158 41.98 23.88 15.35
C HIS A 158 42.48 22.51 15.82
N ASN A 159 42.84 22.38 17.07
CA ASN A 159 43.29 21.10 17.62
C ASN A 159 42.59 20.71 18.93
N GLU A 160 41.61 21.49 19.37
CA GLU A 160 40.76 21.22 20.54
C GLU A 160 39.31 21.13 20.15
N VAL A 161 38.50 20.27 20.86
CA VAL A 161 37.10 20.00 20.53
C VAL A 161 36.23 21.24 20.69
N ASP A 162 36.54 22.08 21.68
CA ASP A 162 35.83 23.33 21.98
C ASP A 162 36.05 24.44 20.96
N GLN A 163 37.09 24.34 20.14
CA GLN A 163 37.37 25.25 19.03
C GLN A 163 36.77 24.79 17.71
N ALA A 164 36.36 23.53 17.61
CA ALA A 164 35.81 22.94 16.41
C ALA A 164 34.27 23.19 16.30
N VAL A 165 33.73 22.84 15.15
CA VAL A 165 32.27 22.88 14.94
C VAL A 165 31.53 21.88 15.81
N ASP A 166 30.30 22.17 16.18
CA ASP A 166 29.46 21.27 16.94
C ASP A 166 29.41 19.88 16.32
N ASN A 167 29.43 18.84 17.14
CA ASN A 167 29.40 17.43 16.74
C ASN A 167 30.64 16.93 15.95
N ILE A 168 31.78 17.56 16.09
CA ILE A 168 32.99 17.11 15.41
C ILE A 168 33.42 15.68 15.80
N GLU A 169 33.03 15.22 17.00
CA GLU A 169 33.29 13.86 17.49
C GLU A 169 32.53 12.79 16.68
N LYS A 170 31.53 13.19 15.93
CA LYS A 170 30.77 12.31 15.03
C LYS A 170 31.43 12.16 13.65
N ALA A 171 32.44 12.97 13.35
CA ALA A 171 33.20 12.89 12.11
C ALA A 171 34.40 11.94 12.23
N GLU A 172 34.98 11.56 11.10
CA GLU A 172 36.29 10.90 11.00
C GLU A 172 37.33 11.97 10.71
N ILE A 173 38.15 12.30 11.72
CA ILE A 173 39.22 13.28 11.55
C ILE A 173 40.37 12.60 10.81
N LEU A 174 40.64 13.03 9.57
CA LEU A 174 41.73 12.50 8.74
C LEU A 174 43.07 13.13 9.09
N GLU A 175 43.09 14.44 9.34
CA GLU A 175 44.33 15.21 9.54
C GLU A 175 44.01 16.48 10.34
N ILE A 176 44.99 16.91 11.12
CA ILE A 176 44.98 18.18 11.84
C ILE A 176 46.20 18.98 11.39
N ILE A 177 45.96 20.13 10.81
CA ILE A 177 46.99 21.08 10.37
C ILE A 177 46.91 22.28 11.31
N ASP A 178 47.79 22.33 12.30
CA ASP A 178 47.79 23.39 13.30
C ASP A 178 49.23 23.79 13.67
N HIS A 179 49.39 25.05 14.04
CA HIS A 179 50.64 25.60 14.49
C HIS A 179 50.65 25.88 16.00
N HIS A 180 49.55 25.67 16.70
CA HIS A 180 49.40 25.82 18.14
C HIS A 180 49.94 24.59 18.90
N LYS A 181 50.13 24.75 20.22
CA LYS A 181 50.43 23.62 21.10
C LYS A 181 49.35 22.57 20.99
N LEU A 182 49.72 21.31 20.82
CA LEU A 182 48.74 20.20 20.76
C LEU A 182 47.91 20.18 22.04
N GLY A 183 46.62 20.40 21.90
CA GLY A 183 45.61 20.14 22.92
C GLY A 183 45.25 18.65 23.02
N THR A 184 44.53 18.26 24.04
CA THR A 184 44.06 16.89 24.23
C THR A 184 42.73 16.71 23.48
N LEU A 185 42.77 16.02 22.33
CA LEU A 185 41.62 15.37 21.72
C LEU A 185 41.40 14.03 22.44
N GLN A 186 40.65 14.01 23.55
CA GLN A 186 40.18 12.77 24.20
C GLN A 186 38.76 12.47 23.80
#